data_9a9645d1b15b877bfee1563744f5fa7e
#
_entry.id   9a9645d1b15b877bfee1563744f5fa7e
#
_cell.length_a   1.000
_cell.length_b   1.000
_cell.length_c   1.000
_cell.angle_alpha   90.00
_cell.angle_beta   90.00
_cell.angle_gamma   90.00
#
_symmetry.space_group_name_H-M   'P 1'
#
loop_
_entity.id
_entity.type
_entity.pdbx_description
1 polymer ?
#
loop_
_entity_poly.entity_id
_entity_poly.type
_entity_poly.pdbx_seq_one_letter_code
_entity_poly.pdbx_strand_id
1 'polypeptide(L)'
;MDRNYRIAPGERSVVCDAVVDREDNAALADALGWRREQIGRQGLEEVEAVLELRALMTLDDLLSVKRESGPDATLTFKRDQAQLLCQIAGAYVTDRDIDSYQAPEERDRIARLRAINGPLMDLCCEFGAAEDEARELLAV
;
A
#
# COMPACT_ATOMS: atom_id res chain seq x y z
N MET A 1 12.09 -6.63 -1.22
CA MET A 1 10.70 -7.14 -1.25
C MET A 1 10.56 -8.09 -2.44
N ASP A 2 10.26 -9.34 -2.16
CA ASP A 2 10.00 -10.33 -3.21
C ASP A 2 8.65 -10.03 -3.84
N ARG A 3 8.61 -9.94 -5.17
CA ARG A 3 7.42 -9.58 -5.92
C ARG A 3 7.36 -10.28 -7.27
N ASN A 4 6.14 -10.57 -7.70
CA ASN A 4 5.88 -11.23 -8.97
C ASN A 4 4.63 -10.63 -9.62
N TYR A 5 4.73 -10.28 -10.90
CA TYR A 5 3.63 -9.72 -11.68
C TYR A 5 2.97 -10.82 -12.49
N ARG A 6 1.65 -10.83 -12.53
CA ARG A 6 0.85 -11.80 -13.27
C ARG A 6 -0.47 -11.19 -13.71
N ILE A 7 -1.13 -11.87 -14.64
CA ILE A 7 -2.49 -11.51 -15.06
C ILE A 7 -3.47 -12.19 -14.10
N ALA A 8 -4.38 -11.43 -13.52
CA ALA A 8 -5.37 -11.96 -12.58
C ALA A 8 -6.33 -12.93 -13.31
N PRO A 9 -6.64 -14.10 -12.72
CA PRO A 9 -7.59 -15.05 -13.30
C PRO A 9 -8.96 -14.42 -13.51
N GLY A 10 -9.51 -14.54 -14.72
CA GLY A 10 -10.82 -14.00 -15.08
C GLY A 10 -10.85 -12.49 -15.32
N GLU A 11 -9.76 -11.78 -15.09
CA GLU A 11 -9.62 -10.36 -15.35
C GLU A 11 -8.47 -10.14 -16.34
N ARG A 12 -8.56 -9.09 -17.17
CA ARG A 12 -7.47 -8.71 -18.08
C ARG A 12 -6.60 -7.62 -17.46
N SER A 13 -6.32 -7.77 -16.18
CA SER A 13 -5.53 -6.80 -15.43
C SER A 13 -4.29 -7.46 -14.83
N VAL A 14 -3.21 -6.69 -14.75
CA VAL A 14 -1.98 -7.10 -14.10
C VAL A 14 -2.10 -6.86 -12.61
N VAL A 15 -1.70 -7.83 -11.81
CA VAL A 15 -1.57 -7.72 -10.37
C VAL A 15 -0.14 -8.09 -9.96
N CYS A 16 0.27 -7.62 -8.79
CA CYS A 16 1.57 -7.94 -8.22
C CYS A 16 1.37 -8.70 -6.91
N ASP A 17 1.97 -9.87 -6.82
CA ASP A 17 2.07 -10.61 -5.56
C ASP A 17 3.37 -10.19 -4.87
N ALA A 18 3.27 -9.54 -3.73
CA ALA A 18 4.41 -9.04 -2.97
C ALA A 18 4.47 -9.68 -1.59
N VAL A 19 5.66 -10.10 -1.16
CA VAL A 19 5.87 -10.66 0.18
C VAL A 19 6.23 -9.52 1.13
N VAL A 20 5.41 -9.35 2.16
CA VAL A 20 5.58 -8.31 3.18
C VAL A 20 5.65 -8.98 4.54
N ASP A 21 6.64 -8.60 5.37
CA ASP A 21 6.71 -9.16 6.71
C ASP A 21 5.60 -8.59 7.60
N ARG A 22 5.33 -9.27 8.70
CA ARG A 22 4.24 -8.94 9.61
C ARG A 22 4.36 -7.53 10.20
N GLU A 23 5.57 -7.11 10.53
CA GLU A 23 5.81 -5.82 11.17
C GLU A 23 5.66 -4.68 10.17
N ASP A 24 6.13 -4.85 8.94
CA ASP A 24 5.92 -3.90 7.85
C ASP A 24 4.44 -3.80 7.50
N ASN A 25 3.75 -4.93 7.46
CA ASN A 25 2.30 -4.97 7.22
C ASN A 25 1.54 -4.19 8.31
N ALA A 26 1.91 -4.35 9.58
CA ALA A 26 1.32 -3.60 10.69
C ALA A 26 1.60 -2.10 10.57
N ALA A 27 2.81 -1.70 10.20
CA ALA A 27 3.16 -0.30 10.00
C ALA A 27 2.35 0.33 8.86
N LEU A 28 2.17 -0.39 7.76
CA LEU A 28 1.34 0.06 6.64
C LEU A 28 -0.12 0.20 7.06
N ALA A 29 -0.66 -0.75 7.83
CA ALA A 29 -2.04 -0.67 8.35
C ALA A 29 -2.24 0.54 9.26
N ASP A 30 -1.25 0.86 10.10
CA ASP A 30 -1.29 2.04 10.96
C ASP A 30 -1.29 3.35 10.14
N ALA A 31 -0.51 3.41 9.07
CA ALA A 31 -0.49 4.55 8.16
C ALA A 31 -1.84 4.74 7.46
N LEU A 32 -2.50 3.65 7.04
CA LEU A 32 -3.84 3.70 6.46
C LEU A 32 -4.87 4.22 7.48
N GLY A 33 -4.79 3.76 8.72
CA GLY A 33 -5.66 4.22 9.80
C GLY A 33 -5.52 5.73 10.06
N TRP A 34 -4.30 6.23 10.06
CA TRP A 34 -4.01 7.66 10.18
C TRP A 34 -4.66 8.47 9.03
N ARG A 35 -4.55 8.00 7.81
CA ARG A 35 -5.16 8.69 6.66
C ARG A 35 -6.68 8.67 6.72
N ARG A 36 -7.27 7.56 7.15
CA ARG A 36 -8.73 7.46 7.34
C ARG A 36 -9.24 8.48 8.36
N GLU A 37 -8.51 8.66 9.47
CA GLU A 37 -8.85 9.67 10.46
C GLU A 37 -8.78 11.08 9.90
N GLN A 38 -7.76 11.39 9.11
CA GLN A 38 -7.63 12.70 8.46
C GLN A 38 -8.83 12.99 7.56
N ILE A 39 -9.22 12.04 6.73
CA ILE A 39 -10.39 12.20 5.84
C ILE A 39 -11.66 12.39 6.65
N GLY A 40 -11.84 11.64 7.72
CA GLY A 40 -13.00 11.78 8.62
C GLY A 40 -13.09 13.15 9.26
N ARG A 41 -11.96 13.77 9.61
CA ARG A 41 -11.91 15.13 10.19
C ARG A 41 -12.21 16.21 9.16
N GLN A 42 -11.84 16.00 7.90
CA GLN A 42 -12.09 16.95 6.82
C GLN A 42 -13.53 16.94 6.33
N GLY A 43 -14.28 15.87 6.63
CA GLY A 43 -15.64 15.66 6.17
C GLY A 43 -15.73 14.92 4.85
N LEU A 44 -16.90 14.31 4.61
CA LEU A 44 -17.16 13.47 3.43
C LEU A 44 -18.02 14.19 2.37
N GLU A 45 -17.94 15.52 2.30
CA GLU A 45 -18.74 16.31 1.37
C GLU A 45 -18.27 16.20 -0.07
N GLU A 46 -16.99 15.88 -0.28
CA GLU A 46 -16.43 15.72 -1.61
C GLU A 46 -16.47 14.26 -2.07
N VAL A 47 -16.86 14.05 -3.32
CA VAL A 47 -16.90 12.71 -3.93
C VAL A 47 -15.52 12.05 -3.89
N GLU A 48 -14.47 12.82 -4.12
CA GLU A 48 -13.08 12.33 -4.08
C GLU A 48 -12.70 11.76 -2.70
N ALA A 49 -13.13 12.42 -1.61
CA ALA A 49 -12.90 11.94 -0.26
C ALA A 49 -13.60 10.60 0.00
N VAL A 50 -14.82 10.43 -0.50
CA VAL A 50 -15.58 9.18 -0.38
C VAL A 50 -14.90 8.05 -1.15
N LEU A 51 -14.44 8.33 -2.36
CA LEU A 51 -13.74 7.35 -3.19
C LEU A 51 -12.40 6.94 -2.56
N GLU A 52 -11.65 7.88 -2.03
CA GLU A 52 -10.40 7.60 -1.33
C GLU A 52 -10.66 6.74 -0.08
N LEU A 53 -11.66 7.10 0.72
CA LEU A 53 -12.01 6.33 1.91
C LEU A 53 -12.38 4.88 1.56
N ARG A 54 -13.13 4.68 0.49
CA ARG A 54 -13.51 3.34 0.01
C ARG A 54 -12.27 2.54 -0.41
N ALA A 55 -11.34 3.16 -1.13
CA ALA A 55 -10.08 2.54 -1.53
C ALA A 55 -9.21 2.17 -0.31
N LEU A 56 -9.17 3.04 0.72
CA LEU A 56 -8.46 2.78 1.96
C LEU A 56 -9.05 1.60 2.73
N MET A 57 -10.37 1.50 2.78
CA MET A 57 -11.05 0.38 3.43
C MET A 57 -10.72 -0.94 2.74
N THR A 58 -10.68 -0.97 1.42
CA THR A 58 -10.30 -2.15 0.65
C THR A 58 -8.86 -2.57 0.94
N LEU A 59 -7.93 -1.61 1.01
CA LEU A 59 -6.54 -1.89 1.36
C LEU A 59 -6.39 -2.38 2.80
N ASP A 60 -7.12 -1.77 3.73
CA ASP A 60 -7.09 -2.17 5.14
C ASP A 60 -7.58 -3.61 5.31
N ASP A 61 -8.64 -3.99 4.61
CA ASP A 61 -9.15 -5.37 4.61
C ASP A 61 -8.09 -6.33 4.06
N LEU A 62 -7.42 -5.97 2.97
CA LEU A 62 -6.36 -6.78 2.37
C LEU A 62 -5.21 -7.01 3.38
N LEU A 63 -4.75 -5.97 4.05
CA LEU A 63 -3.68 -6.05 5.03
C LEU A 63 -4.11 -6.82 6.28
N SER A 64 -5.35 -6.64 6.74
CA SER A 64 -5.88 -7.28 7.95
C SER A 64 -6.01 -8.79 7.80
N VAL A 65 -6.53 -9.26 6.66
CA VAL A 65 -6.70 -10.70 6.38
C VAL A 65 -5.35 -11.42 6.42
N LYS A 66 -4.31 -10.79 5.91
CA LYS A 66 -2.98 -11.41 5.84
C LYS A 66 -2.16 -11.28 7.12
N ARG A 67 -2.51 -10.34 7.99
CA ARG A 67 -1.79 -10.09 9.24
C ARG A 67 -1.81 -11.28 10.19
N GLU A 68 -2.86 -12.09 10.14
CA GLU A 68 -3.04 -13.27 11.00
C GLU A 68 -2.38 -14.53 10.46
N SER A 69 -1.81 -14.49 9.25
CA SER A 69 -1.37 -15.68 8.51
C SER A 69 0.07 -16.12 8.77
N GLY A 70 0.78 -15.51 9.72
CA GLY A 70 2.17 -15.88 10.04
C GLY A 70 3.16 -14.70 9.91
N PRO A 71 4.49 -14.99 9.95
CA PRO A 71 5.50 -13.93 9.95
C PRO A 71 5.58 -13.12 8.66
N ASP A 72 5.30 -13.76 7.53
CA ASP A 72 5.29 -13.13 6.22
C ASP A 72 3.96 -13.36 5.54
N ALA A 73 3.49 -12.38 4.80
CA ALA A 73 2.26 -12.46 4.04
C ALA A 73 2.50 -12.11 2.58
N THR A 74 1.86 -12.84 1.67
CA THR A 74 1.83 -12.49 0.26
C THR A 74 0.57 -11.65 0.00
N LEU A 75 0.78 -10.40 -0.39
CA LEU A 75 -0.29 -9.45 -0.69
C LEU A 75 -0.39 -9.29 -2.20
N THR A 76 -1.61 -9.34 -2.72
CA THR A 76 -1.87 -9.17 -4.15
C THR A 76 -2.43 -7.76 -4.39
N PHE A 77 -1.64 -6.93 -5.07
CA PHE A 77 -1.98 -5.54 -5.33
C PHE A 77 -2.33 -5.29 -6.78
N LYS A 78 -3.32 -4.43 -7.00
CA LYS A 78 -3.51 -3.73 -8.26
C LYS A 78 -2.61 -2.49 -8.27
N ARG A 79 -2.35 -1.94 -9.46
CA ARG A 79 -1.47 -0.77 -9.62
C ARG A 79 -1.91 0.43 -8.76
N ASP A 80 -3.20 0.78 -8.82
CA ASP A 80 -3.76 1.90 -8.06
C ASP A 80 -3.68 1.67 -6.54
N GLN A 81 -3.84 0.44 -6.09
CA GLN A 81 -3.68 0.07 -4.68
C GLN A 81 -2.24 0.27 -4.21
N ALA A 82 -1.28 -0.19 -4.99
CA ALA A 82 0.15 -0.03 -4.68
C ALA A 82 0.55 1.45 -4.66
N GLN A 83 0.07 2.23 -5.63
CA GLN A 83 0.32 3.67 -5.70
C GLN A 83 -0.24 4.40 -4.48
N LEU A 84 -1.48 4.11 -4.10
CA LEU A 84 -2.11 4.73 -2.95
C LEU A 84 -1.37 4.38 -1.66
N LEU A 85 -1.00 3.14 -1.48
CA LEU A 85 -0.25 2.67 -0.31
C LEU A 85 1.10 3.38 -0.20
N CYS A 86 1.82 3.52 -1.31
CA CYS A 86 3.10 4.21 -1.39
C CYS A 86 2.94 5.69 -1.01
N GLN A 87 1.92 6.36 -1.53
CA GLN A 87 1.64 7.78 -1.25
C GLN A 87 1.33 8.00 0.23
N ILE A 88 0.51 7.12 0.83
CA ILE A 88 0.11 7.24 2.23
C ILE A 88 1.30 6.97 3.15
N ALA A 89 2.10 5.97 2.87
CA ALA A 89 3.31 5.68 3.65
C ALA A 89 4.27 6.88 3.65
N GLY A 90 4.50 7.48 2.48
CA GLY A 90 5.34 8.67 2.34
C GLY A 90 4.76 9.88 3.07
N ALA A 91 3.46 10.11 2.97
CA ALA A 91 2.78 11.22 3.64
C ALA A 91 2.83 11.06 5.17
N TYR A 92 2.64 9.86 5.67
CA TYR A 92 2.74 9.56 7.11
C TYR A 92 4.14 9.90 7.64
N VAL A 93 5.18 9.43 6.96
CA VAL A 93 6.57 9.69 7.35
C VAL A 93 6.85 11.20 7.36
N THR A 94 6.43 11.92 6.32
CA THR A 94 6.64 13.37 6.22
C THR A 94 5.93 14.12 7.34
N ASP A 95 4.68 13.75 7.65
CA ASP A 95 3.89 14.39 8.70
C ASP A 95 4.48 14.15 10.10
N ARG A 96 4.93 12.92 10.37
CA ARG A 96 5.37 12.51 11.71
C ARG A 96 6.83 12.78 12.00
N ASP A 97 7.68 12.88 10.98
CA ASP A 97 9.13 13.08 11.14
C ASP A 97 9.48 14.51 11.64
N ILE A 98 8.52 15.42 11.61
CA ILE A 98 8.69 16.81 12.09
C ILE A 98 8.74 16.87 13.62
N ASP A 99 8.17 15.89 14.32
CA ASP A 99 8.10 15.86 15.77
C ASP A 99 9.35 15.25 16.38
N SER A 100 10.12 16.06 17.14
CA SER A 100 11.35 15.60 17.81
C SER A 100 11.11 14.74 19.06
N TYR A 101 9.88 14.66 19.56
CA TYR A 101 9.49 13.89 20.74
C TYR A 101 8.61 12.71 20.38
N GLN A 102 9.20 11.72 19.70
CA GLN A 102 8.46 10.53 19.31
C GLN A 102 8.68 9.40 20.30
N ALA A 103 7.61 8.66 20.61
CA ALA A 103 7.71 7.42 21.37
C ALA A 103 8.57 6.40 20.58
N PRO A 104 9.24 5.46 21.27
CA PRO A 104 10.06 4.45 20.59
C PRO A 104 9.29 3.66 19.52
N GLU A 105 8.03 3.32 19.77
CA GLU A 105 7.18 2.61 18.81
C GLU A 105 6.94 3.45 17.55
N GLU A 106 6.75 4.77 17.70
CA GLU A 106 6.56 5.67 16.58
C GLU A 106 7.83 5.81 15.73
N ARG A 107 8.98 5.90 16.37
CA ARG A 107 10.28 5.94 15.66
C ARG A 107 10.50 4.67 14.85
N ASP A 108 10.18 3.51 15.43
CA ASP A 108 10.30 2.23 14.74
C ASP A 108 9.35 2.15 13.54
N ARG A 109 8.12 2.59 13.72
CA ARG A 109 7.13 2.65 12.63
C ARG A 109 7.60 3.54 11.49
N ILE A 110 8.09 4.73 11.78
CA ILE A 110 8.61 5.67 10.78
C ILE A 110 9.81 5.05 10.04
N ALA A 111 10.72 4.43 10.76
CA ALA A 111 11.89 3.78 10.17
C ALA A 111 11.48 2.65 9.22
N ARG A 112 10.49 1.83 9.60
CA ARG A 112 9.96 0.76 8.76
C ARG A 112 9.28 1.29 7.51
N LEU A 113 8.42 2.30 7.66
CA LEU A 113 7.73 2.92 6.53
C LEU A 113 8.70 3.60 5.57
N ARG A 114 9.73 4.24 6.09
CA ARG A 114 10.80 4.82 5.27
C ARG A 114 11.57 3.76 4.51
N ALA A 115 11.87 2.63 5.15
CA ALA A 115 12.59 1.53 4.52
C ALA A 115 11.78 0.83 3.44
N ILE A 116 10.47 0.64 3.64
CA ILE A 116 9.61 -0.05 2.67
C ILE A 116 9.15 0.87 1.52
N ASN A 117 9.23 2.17 1.69
CA ASN A 117 8.78 3.12 0.68
C ASN A 117 9.56 2.99 -0.63
N GLY A 118 10.87 2.78 -0.57
CA GLY A 118 11.70 2.54 -1.76
C GLY A 118 11.25 1.32 -2.56
N PRO A 119 11.17 0.12 -1.95
CA PRO A 119 10.61 -1.06 -2.61
C PRO A 119 9.20 -0.88 -3.15
N LEU A 120 8.32 -0.16 -2.45
CA LEU A 120 6.97 0.15 -2.95
C LEU A 120 7.00 1.06 -4.19
N MET A 121 7.87 2.05 -4.21
CA MET A 121 8.06 2.91 -5.37
C MET A 121 8.57 2.12 -6.57
N ASP A 122 9.55 1.24 -6.36
CA ASP A 122 10.07 0.36 -7.41
C ASP A 122 8.97 -0.55 -7.96
N LEU A 123 8.15 -1.12 -7.08
CA LEU A 123 7.01 -1.94 -7.44
C LEU A 123 6.03 -1.17 -8.33
N CYS A 124 5.71 0.07 -7.98
CA CYS A 124 4.83 0.92 -8.77
C CYS A 124 5.42 1.23 -10.16
N CYS A 125 6.72 1.50 -10.24
CA CYS A 125 7.40 1.76 -11.52
C CYS A 125 7.39 0.53 -12.42
N GLU A 126 7.58 -0.65 -11.87
CA GLU A 126 7.61 -1.91 -12.62
C GLU A 126 6.24 -2.31 -13.18
N PHE A 127 5.15 -1.84 -12.58
CA PHE A 127 3.80 -2.11 -13.08
C PHE A 127 3.61 -1.66 -14.52
N GLY A 128 4.16 -0.51 -14.89
CA GLY A 128 4.06 0.00 -16.25
C GLY A 128 4.63 -0.97 -17.28
N ALA A 129 5.83 -1.49 -17.02
CA ALA A 129 6.48 -2.46 -17.88
C ALA A 129 5.72 -3.80 -17.93
N ALA A 130 5.21 -4.25 -16.79
CA ALA A 130 4.43 -5.48 -16.70
C ALA A 130 3.10 -5.36 -17.45
N GLU A 131 2.44 -4.20 -17.39
CA GLU A 131 1.21 -3.94 -18.13
C GLU A 131 1.46 -3.91 -19.64
N ASP A 132 2.56 -3.31 -20.09
CA ASP A 132 2.93 -3.28 -21.51
C ASP A 132 3.20 -4.69 -22.06
N GLU A 133 3.94 -5.51 -21.30
CA GLU A 133 4.19 -6.90 -21.65
C GLU A 133 2.87 -7.70 -21.72
N ALA A 134 1.96 -7.51 -20.77
CA ALA A 134 0.66 -8.17 -20.76
C ALA A 134 -0.19 -7.77 -21.97
N ARG A 135 -0.16 -6.50 -22.40
CA ARG A 135 -0.86 -6.06 -23.59
C ARG A 135 -0.38 -6.76 -24.84
N GLU A 136 0.93 -6.94 -24.99
CA GLU A 136 1.51 -7.68 -26.11
C GLU A 136 1.03 -9.14 -26.12
N LEU A 137 1.00 -9.79 -24.96
CA LEU A 137 0.54 -11.16 -24.82
C LEU A 137 -0.96 -11.31 -25.11
N LEU A 138 -1.77 -10.33 -24.71
CA LEU A 138 -3.23 -10.36 -24.89
C LEU A 138 -3.66 -9.91 -26.31
N ALA A 139 -2.80 -9.25 -27.05
CA ALA A 139 -3.06 -8.79 -28.42
C ALA A 139 -2.88 -9.89 -29.47
N VAL A 140 -2.33 -11.03 -29.10
CA VAL A 140 -2.07 -12.16 -30.00
C VAL A 140 -3.28 -13.04 -30.21
#